data_354e47d869c3058ec2cf67b54e8183cd
#
_entry.id   354e47d869c3058ec2cf67b54e8183cd
#
_cell.length_a   1.000
_cell.length_b   1.000
_cell.length_c   1.000
_cell.angle_alpha   90.00
_cell.angle_beta   90.00
_cell.angle_gamma   90.00
#
_symmetry.space_group_name_H-M   'P 1'
#
loop_
_entity.id
_entity.type
_entity.pdbx_description
1 polymer ?
#
loop_
_entity_poly.entity_id
_entity_poly.type
_entity_poly.pdbx_seq_one_letter_code
_entity_poly.pdbx_strand_id
1 'polypeptide(L)'
;MMEKNYWYRSNNLKKYLLAFALSILATGIARSYASDVVYYDDYDLDIIFEEYDKENVEDLNEDTEEADSLEEEEKNDKLNEEISNIISEEMDKVDGSYQVAVKTLEGDSDVDLDFRNTSESLPSASTIKVFIAISAYENIERGSINETDSLSNDIHLMLNRSDNYATNRVIDVLGGFSTVNKTIAKLTGLNRTSLNRKLAHSGKENMVDVSDLIIAMEELNDPKLISAINAEKIKQAMTNTNTKSSKLLANLPSYASGINKSGENPDRGQELDVAIIDVGSTRFALAVAMKTNKYYDNANELKVLRNMGERVTEAFYRFEK
;
A
#
# COMPACT_ATOMS: atom_id res chain seq x y z
N MET A 1 1.17 -17.68 -28.82
CA MET A 1 0.90 -16.28 -28.58
C MET A 1 -0.31 -16.26 -27.65
N MET A 2 -0.10 -16.25 -26.34
CA MET A 2 -1.16 -16.20 -25.34
C MET A 2 -1.38 -14.74 -24.96
N GLU A 3 -2.60 -14.24 -25.17
CA GLU A 3 -3.01 -12.92 -24.70
C GLU A 3 -2.99 -12.90 -23.16
N LYS A 4 -2.17 -12.03 -22.59
CA LYS A 4 -2.16 -11.75 -21.15
C LYS A 4 -3.39 -10.87 -20.85
N ASN A 5 -4.41 -11.41 -20.22
CA ASN A 5 -5.58 -10.65 -19.76
C ASN A 5 -5.20 -9.91 -18.48
N TYR A 6 -4.96 -8.61 -18.60
CA TYR A 6 -4.87 -7.69 -17.48
C TYR A 6 -6.29 -7.29 -17.05
N TRP A 7 -6.70 -7.66 -15.85
CA TRP A 7 -7.94 -7.18 -15.25
C TRP A 7 -7.70 -5.83 -14.57
N TYR A 8 -7.88 -4.77 -15.34
CA TYR A 8 -8.02 -3.42 -14.81
C TYR A 8 -9.49 -3.20 -14.43
N ARG A 9 -9.78 -2.95 -13.16
CA ARG A 9 -11.10 -2.50 -12.72
C ARG A 9 -11.21 -1.00 -12.92
N SER A 10 -11.44 -0.56 -14.15
CA SER A 10 -11.80 0.82 -14.43
C SER A 10 -13.33 0.95 -14.46
N ASN A 11 -13.88 1.58 -13.44
CA ASN A 11 -15.28 2.08 -13.46
C ASN A 11 -15.42 3.39 -14.24
N ASN A 12 -14.36 3.92 -14.82
CA ASN A 12 -14.30 5.30 -15.33
C ASN A 12 -14.60 5.50 -16.83
N LEU A 13 -14.67 4.42 -17.64
CA LEU A 13 -14.90 4.60 -19.10
C LEU A 13 -16.22 5.31 -19.46
N LYS A 14 -17.23 5.30 -18.59
CA LYS A 14 -18.49 6.02 -18.79
C LYS A 14 -18.41 7.52 -18.45
N LYS A 15 -17.47 7.93 -17.58
CA LYS A 15 -17.26 9.35 -17.21
C LYS A 15 -16.54 10.11 -18.31
N TYR A 16 -15.55 9.51 -19.00
CA TYR A 16 -14.80 10.17 -20.08
C TYR A 16 -15.65 10.55 -21.29
N LEU A 17 -16.72 9.80 -21.60
CA LEU A 17 -17.65 10.14 -22.68
C LEU A 17 -18.56 11.33 -22.34
N LEU A 18 -18.80 11.59 -21.05
CA LEU A 18 -19.62 12.72 -20.60
C LEU A 18 -18.81 14.02 -20.55
N ALA A 19 -17.57 13.99 -20.05
CA ALA A 19 -16.66 15.15 -19.98
C ALA A 19 -16.30 15.68 -21.38
N PHE A 20 -16.07 14.79 -22.34
CA PHE A 20 -15.80 15.20 -23.74
C PHE A 20 -16.99 15.88 -24.41
N ALA A 21 -18.22 15.53 -24.06
CA ALA A 21 -19.43 16.17 -24.58
C ALA A 21 -19.66 17.56 -23.98
N LEU A 22 -19.29 17.80 -22.72
CA LEU A 22 -19.45 19.09 -22.03
C LEU A 22 -18.41 20.12 -22.47
N SER A 23 -17.16 19.73 -22.79
CA SER A 23 -16.12 20.65 -23.26
C SER A 23 -16.44 21.26 -24.65
N ILE A 24 -17.22 20.59 -25.49
CA ILE A 24 -17.68 21.09 -26.80
C ILE A 24 -18.82 22.12 -26.66
N LEU A 25 -19.61 22.03 -25.58
CA LEU A 25 -20.71 22.97 -25.30
C LEU A 25 -20.19 24.28 -24.70
N ALA A 26 -19.19 24.26 -23.81
CA ALA A 26 -18.62 25.45 -23.17
C ALA A 26 -17.95 26.41 -24.17
N THR A 27 -17.27 25.89 -25.20
CA THR A 27 -16.65 26.71 -26.26
C THR A 27 -17.63 27.32 -27.27
N GLY A 28 -18.90 26.86 -27.28
CA GLY A 28 -19.97 27.35 -28.16
C GLY A 28 -20.76 28.52 -27.57
N ILE A 29 -20.82 28.67 -26.27
CA ILE A 29 -21.68 29.67 -25.60
C ILE A 29 -20.97 31.03 -25.42
N ALA A 30 -19.65 31.07 -25.34
CA ALA A 30 -18.88 32.31 -25.15
C ALA A 30 -18.88 33.27 -26.39
N ARG A 31 -19.49 32.93 -27.52
CA ARG A 31 -19.53 33.78 -28.72
C ARG A 31 -20.87 34.46 -28.99
N SER A 32 -21.89 34.32 -28.19
CA SER A 32 -23.24 34.80 -28.46
C SER A 32 -23.72 36.04 -27.69
N TYR A 33 -22.92 36.60 -26.79
CA TYR A 33 -23.35 37.74 -25.94
C TYR A 33 -22.53 39.02 -26.11
N ALA A 34 -22.24 39.38 -27.37
CA ALA A 34 -21.61 40.66 -27.67
C ALA A 34 -22.41 41.45 -28.70
N SER A 35 -23.72 41.60 -28.52
CA SER A 35 -24.50 42.64 -29.21
C SER A 35 -25.88 42.74 -28.56
N ASP A 36 -26.06 43.68 -27.68
CA ASP A 36 -27.26 44.51 -27.52
C ASP A 36 -27.17 45.31 -26.21
N VAL A 37 -26.56 46.48 -26.30
CA VAL A 37 -26.62 47.49 -25.21
C VAL A 37 -27.88 48.29 -25.43
N VAL A 38 -28.86 48.10 -24.55
CA VAL A 38 -30.04 49.02 -24.45
C VAL A 38 -29.87 49.80 -23.14
N TYR A 39 -29.80 51.16 -23.30
CA TYR A 39 -29.79 52.11 -22.18
C TYR A 39 -31.14 52.15 -21.48
N TYR A 40 -31.16 52.04 -20.16
CA TYR A 40 -32.22 52.45 -19.29
C TYR A 40 -31.67 53.36 -18.13
N ASP A 41 -32.36 54.49 -17.94
CA ASP A 41 -32.08 55.52 -16.93
C ASP A 41 -32.37 55.04 -15.52
N ASP A 42 -31.49 55.49 -14.61
CA ASP A 42 -31.64 55.67 -13.15
C ASP A 42 -32.74 54.89 -12.40
N TYR A 43 -32.39 53.73 -11.84
CA TYR A 43 -32.89 53.21 -10.58
C TYR A 43 -31.93 52.20 -9.93
N ASP A 44 -31.50 52.52 -8.67
CA ASP A 44 -30.85 51.67 -7.67
C ASP A 44 -29.84 50.58 -8.16
N LEU A 45 -28.66 51.02 -8.49
CA LEU A 45 -27.53 50.12 -8.85
C LEU A 45 -26.92 49.37 -7.65
N ASP A 46 -27.14 49.82 -6.42
CA ASP A 46 -26.46 49.22 -5.25
C ASP A 46 -27.03 47.84 -4.84
N ILE A 47 -28.32 47.55 -5.12
CA ILE A 47 -28.92 46.25 -4.78
C ILE A 47 -28.57 45.19 -5.85
N ILE A 48 -28.40 45.58 -7.10
CA ILE A 48 -28.10 44.66 -8.20
C ILE A 48 -26.64 44.16 -8.13
N PHE A 49 -25.70 45.00 -7.63
CA PHE A 49 -24.31 44.58 -7.49
C PHE A 49 -24.07 43.58 -6.35
N GLU A 50 -24.84 43.66 -5.24
CA GLU A 50 -24.68 42.68 -4.14
C GLU A 50 -25.26 41.29 -4.48
N GLU A 51 -26.28 41.20 -5.37
CA GLU A 51 -26.84 39.92 -5.81
C GLU A 51 -26.03 39.29 -6.96
N TYR A 52 -25.47 40.15 -7.85
CA TYR A 52 -24.64 39.68 -8.99
C TYR A 52 -23.26 39.19 -8.58
N ASP A 53 -22.64 39.73 -7.52
CA ASP A 53 -21.35 39.29 -6.99
C ASP A 53 -21.44 37.93 -6.27
N LYS A 54 -22.58 37.59 -5.66
CA LYS A 54 -22.72 36.31 -4.94
C LYS A 54 -22.94 35.15 -5.89
N GLU A 55 -23.79 35.26 -6.90
CA GLU A 55 -23.98 34.15 -7.88
C GLU A 55 -22.73 33.93 -8.74
N ASN A 56 -22.02 34.98 -9.18
CA ASN A 56 -20.80 34.79 -9.99
C ASN A 56 -19.58 34.34 -9.18
N VAL A 57 -19.53 34.55 -7.86
CA VAL A 57 -18.44 34.05 -7.00
C VAL A 57 -18.65 32.59 -6.64
N GLU A 58 -19.89 32.10 -6.49
CA GLU A 58 -20.21 30.71 -6.27
C GLU A 58 -19.93 29.89 -7.54
N ASP A 59 -20.36 30.31 -8.75
CA ASP A 59 -20.06 29.66 -10.03
C ASP A 59 -18.54 29.60 -10.35
N LEU A 60 -17.79 30.69 -10.03
CA LEU A 60 -16.34 30.72 -10.25
C LEU A 60 -15.58 29.82 -9.25
N ASN A 61 -16.10 29.60 -8.06
CA ASN A 61 -15.51 28.70 -7.08
C ASN A 61 -15.81 27.21 -7.43
N GLU A 62 -17.01 26.89 -7.92
CA GLU A 62 -17.34 25.53 -8.39
C GLU A 62 -16.49 25.15 -9.60
N ASP A 63 -16.29 26.03 -10.58
CA ASP A 63 -15.46 25.80 -11.77
C ASP A 63 -13.96 25.63 -11.41
N THR A 64 -13.47 26.32 -10.40
CA THR A 64 -12.06 26.18 -9.94
C THR A 64 -11.87 24.89 -9.14
N GLU A 65 -12.79 24.52 -8.27
CA GLU A 65 -12.74 23.26 -7.51
C GLU A 65 -12.86 22.03 -8.44
N GLU A 66 -13.67 22.09 -9.49
CA GLU A 66 -13.78 21.04 -10.50
C GLU A 66 -12.49 20.92 -11.35
N ALA A 67 -11.87 22.04 -11.72
CA ALA A 67 -10.61 22.05 -12.46
C ALA A 67 -9.46 21.51 -11.62
N ASP A 68 -9.33 21.92 -10.37
CA ASP A 68 -8.30 21.43 -9.43
C ASP A 68 -8.46 19.94 -9.17
N SER A 69 -9.70 19.44 -9.03
CA SER A 69 -9.97 18.01 -8.81
C SER A 69 -9.61 17.15 -10.05
N LEU A 70 -9.80 17.68 -11.25
CA LEU A 70 -9.44 17.00 -12.50
C LEU A 70 -7.91 16.93 -12.70
N GLU A 71 -7.18 17.98 -12.33
CA GLU A 71 -5.72 18.00 -12.38
C GLU A 71 -5.12 17.01 -11.38
N GLU A 72 -5.70 16.88 -10.19
CA GLU A 72 -5.29 15.92 -9.17
C GLU A 72 -5.57 14.47 -9.59
N GLU A 73 -6.74 14.19 -10.19
CA GLU A 73 -7.07 12.87 -10.74
C GLU A 73 -6.09 12.48 -11.86
N GLU A 74 -5.78 13.40 -12.81
CA GLU A 74 -4.82 13.15 -13.88
C GLU A 74 -3.39 12.89 -13.35
N LYS A 75 -2.99 13.60 -12.30
CA LYS A 75 -1.70 13.45 -11.64
C LYS A 75 -1.60 12.07 -10.96
N ASN A 76 -2.66 11.62 -10.28
CA ASN A 76 -2.74 10.31 -9.66
C ASN A 76 -2.77 9.18 -10.70
N ASP A 77 -3.48 9.36 -11.81
CA ASP A 77 -3.49 8.38 -12.91
C ASP A 77 -2.08 8.18 -13.49
N LYS A 78 -1.32 9.26 -13.69
CA LYS A 78 0.07 9.21 -14.16
C LYS A 78 0.99 8.48 -13.16
N LEU A 79 0.84 8.73 -11.86
CA LEU A 79 1.58 8.03 -10.83
C LEU A 79 1.27 6.53 -10.82
N ASN A 80 -0.01 6.17 -10.89
CA ASN A 80 -0.47 4.78 -10.94
C ASN A 80 0.08 4.05 -12.18
N GLU A 81 0.08 4.72 -13.35
CA GLU A 81 0.66 4.17 -14.58
C GLU A 81 2.18 3.99 -14.45
N GLU A 82 2.89 4.97 -13.91
CA GLU A 82 4.34 4.90 -13.70
C GLU A 82 4.72 3.74 -12.76
N ILE A 83 4.05 3.62 -11.60
CA ILE A 83 4.29 2.53 -10.65
C ILE A 83 3.95 1.17 -11.29
N SER A 84 2.86 1.09 -12.04
CA SER A 84 2.45 -0.13 -12.76
C SER A 84 3.52 -0.57 -13.76
N ASN A 85 4.11 0.37 -14.50
CA ASN A 85 5.19 0.09 -15.44
C ASN A 85 6.45 -0.38 -14.72
N ILE A 86 6.83 0.26 -13.59
CA ILE A 86 7.95 -0.16 -12.76
C ILE A 86 7.77 -1.60 -12.29
N ILE A 87 6.59 -1.94 -11.76
CA ILE A 87 6.29 -3.29 -11.28
C ILE A 87 6.38 -4.30 -12.43
N SER A 88 5.79 -4.00 -13.58
CA SER A 88 5.83 -4.88 -14.75
C SER A 88 7.26 -5.15 -15.21
N GLU A 89 8.09 -4.11 -15.36
CA GLU A 89 9.48 -4.23 -15.78
C GLU A 89 10.35 -5.02 -14.80
N GLU A 90 10.13 -4.88 -13.49
CA GLU A 90 10.88 -5.63 -12.49
C GLU A 90 10.39 -7.08 -12.41
N MET A 91 9.07 -7.33 -12.49
CA MET A 91 8.51 -8.68 -12.42
C MET A 91 8.74 -9.51 -13.69
N ASP A 92 8.91 -8.89 -14.86
CA ASP A 92 9.31 -9.59 -16.09
C ASP A 92 10.69 -10.28 -15.97
N LYS A 93 11.52 -9.90 -14.99
CA LYS A 93 12.81 -10.51 -14.66
C LYS A 93 12.69 -11.75 -13.77
N VAL A 94 11.49 -12.02 -13.24
CA VAL A 94 11.23 -13.10 -12.27
C VAL A 94 10.69 -14.33 -12.98
N ASP A 95 11.45 -15.43 -12.93
CA ASP A 95 11.02 -16.73 -13.44
C ASP A 95 10.33 -17.53 -12.34
N GLY A 96 9.03 -17.29 -12.15
CA GLY A 96 8.24 -17.91 -11.09
C GLY A 96 6.91 -17.26 -10.85
N SER A 97 6.29 -17.59 -9.70
CA SER A 97 5.06 -16.97 -9.23
C SER A 97 5.40 -15.73 -8.41
N TYR A 98 4.63 -14.66 -8.60
CA TYR A 98 4.80 -13.44 -7.84
C TYR A 98 3.47 -12.73 -7.53
N GLN A 99 3.53 -11.92 -6.49
CA GLN A 99 2.50 -10.95 -6.11
C GLN A 99 3.20 -9.67 -5.64
N VAL A 100 2.70 -8.51 -6.03
CA VAL A 100 3.15 -7.18 -5.61
C VAL A 100 1.93 -6.33 -5.29
N ALA A 101 1.95 -5.63 -4.16
CA ALA A 101 0.92 -4.65 -3.85
C ALA A 101 1.56 -3.37 -3.33
N VAL A 102 1.00 -2.23 -3.75
CA VAL A 102 1.42 -0.88 -3.33
C VAL A 102 0.19 -0.10 -2.92
N LYS A 103 0.25 0.58 -1.77
CA LYS A 103 -0.86 1.41 -1.30
C LYS A 103 -0.37 2.65 -0.58
N THR A 104 -0.92 3.81 -0.93
CA THR A 104 -0.76 5.04 -0.15
C THR A 104 -1.43 4.86 1.20
N LEU A 105 -0.72 5.22 2.27
CA LEU A 105 -1.21 5.20 3.64
C LEU A 105 -1.49 6.62 4.16
N GLU A 106 -0.67 7.61 3.75
CA GLU A 106 -0.80 9.03 4.09
C GLU A 106 -0.26 9.89 2.95
N GLY A 107 -0.80 11.11 2.78
CA GLY A 107 -0.42 12.07 1.73
C GLY A 107 -1.50 12.24 0.66
N ASP A 108 -1.21 13.05 -0.35
CA ASP A 108 -2.18 13.46 -1.37
C ASP A 108 -2.25 12.47 -2.57
N SER A 109 -1.38 11.47 -2.61
CA SER A 109 -1.42 10.44 -3.65
C SER A 109 -2.49 9.40 -3.38
N ASP A 110 -3.13 8.88 -4.45
CA ASP A 110 -4.12 7.79 -4.38
C ASP A 110 -3.62 6.59 -5.20
N VAL A 111 -2.84 5.74 -4.54
CA VAL A 111 -2.31 4.50 -5.11
C VAL A 111 -2.87 3.30 -4.36
N ASP A 112 -3.52 2.38 -5.06
CA ASP A 112 -3.98 1.07 -4.55
C ASP A 112 -3.84 0.02 -5.67
N LEU A 113 -2.65 -0.54 -5.80
CA LEU A 113 -2.27 -1.45 -6.88
C LEU A 113 -2.01 -2.86 -6.36
N ASP A 114 -2.50 -3.84 -7.11
CA ASP A 114 -2.29 -5.27 -6.87
C ASP A 114 -1.89 -5.95 -8.19
N PHE A 115 -0.64 -6.34 -8.29
CA PHE A 115 -0.03 -6.99 -9.44
C PHE A 115 0.32 -8.43 -9.11
N ARG A 116 -0.14 -9.38 -9.93
CA ARG A 116 0.14 -10.79 -9.69
C ARG A 116 0.04 -11.64 -10.96
N ASN A 117 0.85 -12.69 -11.05
CA ASN A 117 0.71 -13.73 -12.07
C ASN A 117 0.10 -15.03 -11.52
N THR A 118 -0.28 -15.04 -10.24
CA THR A 118 -1.00 -16.14 -9.58
C THR A 118 -2.06 -15.60 -8.63
N SER A 119 -3.22 -16.22 -8.61
CA SER A 119 -4.29 -15.94 -7.64
C SER A 119 -4.13 -16.72 -6.33
N GLU A 120 -3.21 -17.69 -6.28
CA GLU A 120 -2.95 -18.49 -5.11
C GLU A 120 -2.01 -17.76 -4.15
N SER A 121 -2.25 -17.92 -2.85
CA SER A 121 -1.32 -17.45 -1.83
C SER A 121 0.05 -18.08 -1.99
N LEU A 122 1.10 -17.34 -1.67
CA LEU A 122 2.48 -17.80 -1.73
C LEU A 122 2.99 -18.23 -0.35
N PRO A 123 4.04 -19.07 -0.27
CA PRO A 123 4.67 -19.39 1.01
C PRO A 123 5.20 -18.10 1.69
N SER A 124 4.78 -17.89 2.94
CA SER A 124 5.02 -16.63 3.65
C SER A 124 6.46 -16.41 4.11
N ALA A 125 7.25 -17.47 4.22
CA ALA A 125 8.50 -17.41 4.95
C ALA A 125 8.33 -16.65 6.29
N SER A 126 9.16 -15.64 6.57
CA SER A 126 9.09 -14.87 7.82
C SER A 126 8.18 -13.66 7.80
N THR A 127 7.51 -13.31 6.69
CA THR A 127 6.56 -12.18 6.67
C THR A 127 5.33 -12.46 7.54
N ILE A 128 4.95 -13.73 7.75
CA ILE A 128 3.87 -14.13 8.66
C ILE A 128 4.06 -13.60 10.10
N LYS A 129 5.28 -13.25 10.49
CA LYS A 129 5.64 -12.74 11.83
C LYS A 129 4.96 -11.41 12.16
N VAL A 130 4.60 -10.61 11.15
CA VAL A 130 3.81 -9.39 11.35
C VAL A 130 2.45 -9.74 11.93
N PHE A 131 1.75 -10.72 11.36
CA PHE A 131 0.45 -11.16 11.86
C PHE A 131 0.54 -11.82 13.24
N ILE A 132 1.65 -12.54 13.52
CA ILE A 132 1.88 -13.12 14.86
C ILE A 132 2.05 -12.01 15.89
N ALA A 133 2.76 -10.90 15.56
CA ALA A 133 2.93 -9.77 16.45
C ALA A 133 1.61 -9.02 16.70
N ILE A 134 0.83 -8.75 15.66
CA ILE A 134 -0.51 -8.15 15.79
C ILE A 134 -1.40 -9.05 16.68
N SER A 135 -1.38 -10.38 16.45
CA SER A 135 -2.12 -11.33 17.29
C SER A 135 -1.67 -11.31 18.75
N ALA A 136 -0.37 -11.18 19.03
CA ALA A 136 0.13 -11.12 20.39
C ALA A 136 -0.40 -9.89 21.12
N TYR A 137 -0.31 -8.71 20.50
CA TYR A 137 -0.81 -7.47 21.12
C TYR A 137 -2.33 -7.41 21.21
N GLU A 138 -3.08 -7.92 20.22
CA GLU A 138 -4.53 -8.06 20.33
C GLU A 138 -4.93 -8.91 21.56
N ASN A 139 -4.23 -10.03 21.79
CA ASN A 139 -4.54 -10.92 22.90
C ASN A 139 -4.05 -10.36 24.26
N ILE A 140 -2.99 -9.55 24.30
CA ILE A 140 -2.57 -8.79 25.49
C ILE A 140 -3.66 -7.77 25.86
N GLU A 141 -4.12 -6.97 24.91
CA GLU A 141 -5.13 -5.93 25.16
C GLU A 141 -6.48 -6.49 25.61
N ARG A 142 -6.84 -7.67 25.09
CA ARG A 142 -8.04 -8.39 25.54
C ARG A 142 -7.88 -9.08 26.90
N GLY A 143 -6.71 -9.05 27.50
CA GLY A 143 -6.41 -9.74 28.76
C GLY A 143 -6.38 -11.27 28.63
N SER A 144 -6.25 -11.82 27.40
CA SER A 144 -6.18 -13.27 27.16
C SER A 144 -4.79 -13.83 27.49
N ILE A 145 -3.74 -13.02 27.37
CA ILE A 145 -2.37 -13.28 27.78
C ILE A 145 -1.79 -12.05 28.50
N ASN A 146 -0.81 -12.26 29.38
CA ASN A 146 -0.13 -11.17 30.07
C ASN A 146 1.08 -10.70 29.25
N GLU A 147 1.26 -9.39 29.11
CA GLU A 147 2.53 -8.83 28.63
C GLU A 147 3.60 -9.04 29.72
N THR A 148 4.70 -9.69 29.34
CA THR A 148 5.88 -9.89 30.18
C THR A 148 7.11 -9.41 29.44
N ASP A 149 8.18 -9.06 30.15
CA ASP A 149 9.47 -8.65 29.55
C ASP A 149 9.99 -9.73 28.58
N SER A 150 9.81 -11.02 28.89
CA SER A 150 10.20 -12.12 28.01
C SER A 150 9.41 -12.16 26.74
N LEU A 151 8.07 -11.98 26.79
CA LEU A 151 7.21 -11.96 25.61
C LEU A 151 7.52 -10.74 24.73
N SER A 152 7.67 -9.56 25.32
CA SER A 152 8.02 -8.35 24.61
C SER A 152 9.38 -8.46 23.93
N ASN A 153 10.37 -9.05 24.58
CA ASN A 153 11.68 -9.34 23.99
C ASN A 153 11.57 -10.38 22.84
N ASP A 154 10.77 -11.42 22.99
CA ASP A 154 10.56 -12.41 21.95
C ASP A 154 9.87 -11.80 20.71
N ILE A 155 8.87 -10.93 20.91
CA ILE A 155 8.23 -10.19 19.79
C ILE A 155 9.27 -9.30 19.08
N HIS A 156 10.12 -8.60 19.83
CA HIS A 156 11.19 -7.79 19.24
C HIS A 156 12.18 -8.64 18.43
N LEU A 157 12.71 -9.73 19.00
CA LEU A 157 13.64 -10.63 18.32
C LEU A 157 13.00 -11.27 17.06
N MET A 158 11.73 -11.66 17.15
CA MET A 158 10.95 -12.21 16.05
C MET A 158 10.88 -11.26 14.86
N LEU A 159 10.64 -9.98 15.10
CA LEU A 159 10.50 -8.97 14.04
C LEU A 159 11.86 -8.45 13.58
N ASN A 160 12.73 -8.04 14.49
CA ASN A 160 14.00 -7.38 14.19
C ASN A 160 15.06 -8.34 13.63
N ARG A 161 15.25 -9.48 14.29
CA ARG A 161 16.26 -10.49 13.92
C ARG A 161 15.69 -11.64 13.09
N SER A 162 14.38 -11.64 12.89
CA SER A 162 13.69 -12.76 12.27
C SER A 162 13.91 -14.11 12.99
N ASP A 163 14.09 -14.07 14.32
CA ASP A 163 14.40 -15.24 15.14
C ASP A 163 13.22 -16.23 15.15
N ASN A 164 13.47 -17.47 14.70
CA ASN A 164 12.46 -18.51 14.61
C ASN A 164 12.14 -19.14 15.98
N TYR A 165 13.10 -19.19 16.89
CA TYR A 165 12.87 -19.73 18.24
C TYR A 165 12.02 -18.77 19.07
N ALA A 166 12.31 -17.47 19.02
CA ALA A 166 11.47 -16.43 19.62
C ALA A 166 10.05 -16.48 19.03
N THR A 167 9.92 -16.58 17.70
CA THR A 167 8.62 -16.71 17.03
C THR A 167 7.83 -17.89 17.57
N ASN A 168 8.47 -19.06 17.71
CA ASN A 168 7.80 -20.27 18.16
C ASN A 168 7.36 -20.17 19.62
N ARG A 169 8.12 -19.47 20.49
CA ARG A 169 7.69 -19.18 21.86
C ARG A 169 6.47 -18.23 21.90
N VAL A 170 6.45 -17.20 21.06
CA VAL A 170 5.25 -16.32 20.92
C VAL A 170 4.04 -17.12 20.51
N ILE A 171 4.16 -18.02 19.51
CA ILE A 171 3.07 -18.91 19.07
C ILE A 171 2.59 -19.80 20.23
N ASP A 172 3.50 -20.34 21.04
CA ASP A 172 3.16 -21.18 22.20
C ASP A 172 2.41 -20.38 23.27
N VAL A 173 2.84 -19.14 23.59
CA VAL A 173 2.14 -18.25 24.51
C VAL A 173 0.74 -17.91 24.02
N LEU A 174 0.56 -17.73 22.70
CA LEU A 174 -0.74 -17.50 22.07
C LEU A 174 -1.67 -18.72 22.07
N GLY A 175 -1.20 -19.90 22.50
CA GLY A 175 -1.98 -21.14 22.47
C GLY A 175 -2.08 -21.79 21.10
N GLY A 176 -1.18 -21.41 20.16
CA GLY A 176 -1.01 -22.07 18.87
C GLY A 176 -1.61 -21.34 17.67
N PHE A 177 -1.64 -22.03 16.53
CA PHE A 177 -1.95 -21.47 15.21
C PHE A 177 -3.38 -20.92 15.09
N SER A 178 -4.33 -21.56 15.79
CA SER A 178 -5.75 -21.17 15.72
C SER A 178 -5.99 -19.74 16.19
N THR A 179 -5.29 -19.31 17.24
CA THR A 179 -5.38 -17.93 17.76
C THR A 179 -4.88 -16.93 16.73
N VAL A 180 -3.69 -17.18 16.17
CA VAL A 180 -3.10 -16.32 15.11
C VAL A 180 -4.02 -16.25 13.88
N ASN A 181 -4.52 -17.40 13.41
CA ASN A 181 -5.39 -17.44 12.25
C ASN A 181 -6.74 -16.73 12.48
N LYS A 182 -7.26 -16.72 13.71
CA LYS A 182 -8.46 -15.92 14.06
C LYS A 182 -8.18 -14.43 13.97
N THR A 183 -7.03 -13.97 14.45
CA THR A 183 -6.61 -12.57 14.30
C THR A 183 -6.42 -12.21 12.84
N ILE A 184 -5.77 -13.06 12.04
CA ILE A 184 -5.62 -12.85 10.59
C ILE A 184 -7.00 -12.70 9.92
N ALA A 185 -7.91 -13.62 10.16
CA ALA A 185 -9.24 -13.59 9.57
C ALA A 185 -10.06 -12.36 10.02
N LYS A 186 -9.89 -11.91 11.27
CA LYS A 186 -10.53 -10.69 11.78
C LYS A 186 -9.97 -9.44 11.11
N LEU A 187 -8.67 -9.40 10.87
CA LEU A 187 -7.99 -8.27 10.26
C LEU A 187 -8.27 -8.17 8.76
N THR A 188 -8.15 -9.28 8.02
CA THR A 188 -8.19 -9.27 6.55
C THR A 188 -9.56 -9.59 5.97
N GLY A 189 -10.47 -10.16 6.76
CA GLY A 189 -11.79 -10.63 6.29
C GLY A 189 -11.73 -11.84 5.33
N LEU A 190 -10.53 -12.31 4.99
CA LEU A 190 -10.26 -13.38 4.02
C LEU A 190 -9.35 -14.44 4.64
N ASN A 191 -9.41 -15.67 4.10
CA ASN A 191 -8.59 -16.80 4.56
C ASN A 191 -7.44 -17.08 3.56
N ARG A 192 -6.78 -16.05 3.03
CA ARG A 192 -5.67 -16.21 2.09
C ARG A 192 -4.34 -16.39 2.81
N THR A 193 -4.13 -15.67 3.91
CA THR A 193 -2.95 -15.81 4.77
C THR A 193 -3.24 -16.79 5.89
N SER A 194 -2.29 -17.70 6.18
CA SER A 194 -2.47 -18.71 7.23
C SER A 194 -1.16 -19.19 7.86
N LEU A 195 -1.16 -19.32 9.18
CA LEU A 195 -0.12 -19.95 9.96
C LEU A 195 -0.46 -21.43 10.16
N ASN A 196 0.32 -22.34 9.55
CA ASN A 196 0.02 -23.78 9.54
C ASN A 196 1.05 -24.61 10.29
N ARG A 197 2.26 -24.08 10.53
CA ARG A 197 3.34 -24.76 11.24
C ARG A 197 4.23 -23.77 12.00
N LYS A 198 4.96 -24.25 12.97
CA LYS A 198 6.06 -23.48 13.59
C LYS A 198 7.15 -23.18 12.56
N LEU A 199 7.86 -22.07 12.76
CA LEU A 199 8.95 -21.64 11.89
C LEU A 199 10.14 -22.60 12.02
N ALA A 200 10.79 -22.91 10.89
CA ALA A 200 11.88 -23.89 10.81
C ALA A 200 11.51 -25.34 11.20
N HIS A 201 10.22 -25.69 11.16
CA HIS A 201 9.72 -27.05 11.36
C HIS A 201 9.14 -27.61 10.06
N SER A 202 9.00 -28.93 9.99
CA SER A 202 8.28 -29.62 8.89
C SER A 202 6.76 -29.42 9.04
N GLY A 203 6.03 -29.56 7.96
CA GLY A 203 4.57 -29.47 7.93
C GLY A 203 4.05 -28.67 6.72
N LYS A 204 2.74 -28.43 6.70
CA LYS A 204 2.11 -27.59 5.70
C LYS A 204 2.71 -26.18 5.76
N GLU A 205 3.03 -25.58 4.61
CA GLU A 205 3.61 -24.24 4.55
C GLU A 205 2.70 -23.18 5.18
N ASN A 206 3.31 -22.19 5.83
CA ASN A 206 2.65 -20.95 6.17
C ASN A 206 2.47 -20.14 4.88
N MET A 207 1.31 -19.61 4.65
CA MET A 207 0.93 -18.96 3.39
C MET A 207 0.63 -17.49 3.62
N VAL A 208 0.86 -16.67 2.60
CA VAL A 208 0.56 -15.23 2.61
C VAL A 208 0.02 -14.78 1.26
N ASP A 209 -0.84 -13.79 1.29
CA ASP A 209 -1.24 -12.96 0.15
C ASP A 209 -0.73 -11.53 0.39
N VAL A 210 -0.19 -10.87 -0.62
CA VAL A 210 0.38 -9.52 -0.47
C VAL A 210 -0.67 -8.48 -0.09
N SER A 211 -1.92 -8.64 -0.55
CA SER A 211 -3.01 -7.74 -0.14
C SER A 211 -3.27 -7.83 1.36
N ASP A 212 -3.15 -9.03 1.96
CA ASP A 212 -3.25 -9.19 3.42
C ASP A 212 -2.06 -8.55 4.14
N LEU A 213 -0.85 -8.55 3.53
CA LEU A 213 0.31 -7.83 4.07
C LEU A 213 0.09 -6.31 4.04
N ILE A 214 -0.52 -5.76 2.98
CA ILE A 214 -0.88 -4.34 2.93
C ILE A 214 -1.88 -4.01 4.04
N ILE A 215 -2.92 -4.81 4.24
CA ILE A 215 -3.88 -4.62 5.35
C ILE A 215 -3.17 -4.65 6.71
N ALA A 216 -2.16 -5.50 6.89
CA ALA A 216 -1.36 -5.49 8.11
C ALA A 216 -0.54 -4.19 8.26
N MET A 217 -0.04 -3.61 7.17
CA MET A 217 0.65 -2.30 7.22
C MET A 217 -0.32 -1.15 7.48
N GLU A 218 -1.51 -1.18 6.90
CA GLU A 218 -2.60 -0.24 7.22
C GLU A 218 -2.94 -0.28 8.72
N GLU A 219 -3.06 -1.49 9.31
CA GLU A 219 -3.29 -1.66 10.75
C GLU A 219 -2.14 -1.09 11.59
N LEU A 220 -0.88 -1.17 11.13
CA LEU A 220 0.24 -0.57 11.84
C LEU A 220 0.28 0.97 11.68
N ASN A 221 -0.28 1.51 10.60
CA ASN A 221 -0.33 2.94 10.35
C ASN A 221 -1.52 3.63 11.03
N ASP A 222 -2.72 3.09 10.86
CA ASP A 222 -3.97 3.57 11.45
C ASP A 222 -4.69 2.42 12.17
N PRO A 223 -4.26 2.08 13.40
CA PRO A 223 -4.68 0.87 14.08
C PRO A 223 -6.15 0.89 14.51
N LYS A 224 -6.85 -0.20 14.21
CA LYS A 224 -8.26 -0.46 14.58
C LYS A 224 -8.42 -1.71 15.45
N LEU A 225 -7.50 -2.67 15.33
CA LEU A 225 -7.53 -3.94 16.03
C LEU A 225 -6.69 -3.94 17.29
N ILE A 226 -5.56 -3.22 17.26
CA ILE A 226 -4.64 -3.02 18.40
C ILE A 226 -4.53 -1.52 18.72
N SER A 227 -4.01 -1.17 19.89
CA SER A 227 -3.79 0.23 20.25
C SER A 227 -2.63 0.85 19.46
N ALA A 228 -2.65 2.18 19.28
CA ALA A 228 -1.56 2.92 18.64
C ALA A 228 -0.21 2.70 19.34
N ILE A 229 -0.21 2.51 20.67
CA ILE A 229 1.00 2.20 21.44
C ILE A 229 1.59 0.85 21.01
N ASN A 230 0.77 -0.16 20.83
CA ASN A 230 1.23 -1.49 20.45
C ASN A 230 1.58 -1.58 18.95
N ALA A 231 0.88 -0.86 18.09
CA ALA A 231 1.29 -0.68 16.69
C ALA A 231 2.69 -0.04 16.62
N GLU A 232 2.96 0.99 17.44
CA GLU A 232 4.26 1.63 17.48
C GLU A 232 5.38 0.69 17.97
N LYS A 233 5.12 -0.16 18.99
CA LYS A 233 6.08 -1.19 19.41
C LYS A 233 6.44 -2.15 18.27
N ILE A 234 5.46 -2.54 17.43
CA ILE A 234 5.71 -3.38 16.25
C ILE A 234 6.59 -2.62 15.24
N LYS A 235 6.21 -1.38 14.89
CA LYS A 235 6.99 -0.54 13.95
C LYS A 235 8.43 -0.34 14.42
N GLN A 236 8.65 -0.06 15.70
CA GLN A 236 10.00 0.05 16.28
C GLN A 236 10.80 -1.25 16.15
N ALA A 237 10.19 -2.40 16.37
CA ALA A 237 10.85 -3.70 16.16
C ALA A 237 11.18 -3.98 14.69
N MET A 238 10.43 -3.39 13.72
CA MET A 238 10.70 -3.46 12.30
C MET A 238 11.73 -2.42 11.80
N THR A 239 12.19 -1.53 12.67
CA THR A 239 13.21 -0.54 12.36
C THR A 239 14.61 -1.15 12.39
N ASN A 240 15.47 -0.82 11.42
CA ASN A 240 16.86 -1.30 11.32
C ASN A 240 16.98 -2.83 11.44
N THR A 241 16.12 -3.55 10.76
CA THR A 241 16.18 -5.01 10.67
C THR A 241 17.49 -5.47 10.02
N ASN A 242 17.88 -6.71 10.26
CA ASN A 242 19.10 -7.29 9.69
C ASN A 242 19.05 -7.44 8.15
N THR A 243 17.88 -7.28 7.52
CA THR A 243 17.69 -7.35 6.07
C THR A 243 17.46 -6.01 5.41
N LYS A 244 17.46 -4.89 6.16
CA LYS A 244 17.25 -3.54 5.64
C LYS A 244 18.16 -3.21 4.45
N SER A 245 19.42 -3.65 4.47
CA SER A 245 20.41 -3.36 3.44
C SER A 245 20.40 -4.33 2.25
N SER A 246 19.44 -5.23 2.14
CA SER A 246 19.44 -6.25 1.09
C SER A 246 18.16 -6.35 0.26
N LYS A 247 17.06 -5.74 0.71
CA LYS A 247 15.73 -5.89 0.12
C LYS A 247 15.10 -4.53 -0.24
N LEU A 248 13.82 -4.33 -0.07
CA LEU A 248 13.09 -3.11 -0.49
C LEU A 248 13.71 -1.80 0.00
N LEU A 249 14.30 -1.79 1.20
CA LEU A 249 14.88 -0.58 1.79
C LEU A 249 16.36 -0.36 1.45
N ALA A 250 17.00 -1.27 0.70
CA ALA A 250 18.45 -1.28 0.51
C ALA A 250 18.99 -0.07 -0.26
N ASN A 251 18.26 0.36 -1.27
CA ASN A 251 18.65 1.45 -2.16
C ASN A 251 17.77 2.69 -2.00
N LEU A 252 17.06 2.82 -0.88
CA LEU A 252 16.25 4.02 -0.67
C LEU A 252 17.10 5.28 -0.78
N PRO A 253 16.63 6.31 -1.50
CA PRO A 253 17.27 7.62 -1.53
C PRO A 253 17.41 8.22 -0.13
N SER A 254 18.37 9.11 0.07
CA SER A 254 18.65 9.71 1.39
C SER A 254 17.50 10.58 1.93
N TYR A 255 16.56 10.97 1.08
CA TYR A 255 15.35 11.72 1.45
C TYR A 255 14.16 10.82 1.82
N ALA A 256 14.34 9.50 1.81
CA ALA A 256 13.33 8.55 2.20
C ALA A 256 13.81 7.68 3.36
N SER A 257 12.86 7.15 4.12
CA SER A 257 13.12 6.20 5.20
C SER A 257 12.05 5.11 5.23
N GLY A 258 12.29 4.04 5.97
CA GLY A 258 11.29 2.99 6.06
C GLY A 258 11.59 1.93 7.09
N ILE A 259 10.58 1.13 7.34
CA ILE A 259 10.61 -0.07 8.17
C ILE A 259 10.18 -1.26 7.34
N ASN A 260 10.70 -2.46 7.62
CA ASN A 260 10.33 -3.64 6.85
C ASN A 260 10.29 -4.92 7.67
N LYS A 261 9.57 -5.92 7.14
CA LYS A 261 9.68 -7.32 7.55
C LYS A 261 9.89 -8.21 6.34
N SER A 262 11.08 -8.76 6.25
CA SER A 262 11.43 -9.69 5.18
C SER A 262 11.02 -11.13 5.49
N GLY A 263 10.86 -11.90 4.42
CA GLY A 263 10.75 -13.35 4.42
C GLY A 263 11.67 -13.95 3.37
N GLU A 264 12.38 -15.02 3.73
CA GLU A 264 13.25 -15.72 2.80
C GLU A 264 13.33 -17.21 3.11
N ASN A 265 13.44 -18.00 2.07
CA ASN A 265 13.83 -19.41 2.13
C ASN A 265 14.52 -19.76 0.80
N PRO A 266 15.82 -19.46 0.68
CA PRO A 266 16.58 -19.67 -0.55
C PRO A 266 16.56 -21.11 -1.02
N ASP A 267 16.53 -22.07 -0.10
CA ASP A 267 16.44 -23.51 -0.39
C ASP A 267 15.17 -23.87 -1.19
N ARG A 268 14.20 -22.97 -1.20
CA ARG A 268 12.89 -23.14 -1.84
C ARG A 268 12.56 -22.02 -2.82
N GLY A 269 13.52 -21.16 -3.15
CA GLY A 269 13.30 -20.03 -4.07
C GLY A 269 12.26 -19.04 -3.59
N GLN A 270 12.21 -18.74 -2.28
CA GLN A 270 11.25 -17.82 -1.70
C GLN A 270 11.95 -16.54 -1.27
N GLU A 271 11.51 -15.42 -1.84
CA GLU A 271 11.97 -14.07 -1.48
C GLU A 271 10.77 -13.14 -1.33
N LEU A 272 10.63 -12.56 -0.14
CA LEU A 272 9.54 -11.66 0.21
C LEU A 272 10.06 -10.47 1.00
N ASP A 273 9.36 -9.35 0.88
CA ASP A 273 9.50 -8.23 1.80
C ASP A 273 8.20 -7.43 1.86
N VAL A 274 7.90 -6.86 3.02
CA VAL A 274 6.85 -5.86 3.18
C VAL A 274 7.41 -4.69 3.96
N ALA A 275 7.14 -3.47 3.48
CA ALA A 275 7.67 -2.24 4.04
C ALA A 275 6.58 -1.17 4.18
N ILE A 276 6.75 -0.28 5.16
CA ILE A 276 6.19 1.07 5.16
C ILE A 276 7.36 2.00 4.85
N ILE A 277 7.16 2.88 3.87
CA ILE A 277 8.17 3.81 3.39
C ILE A 277 7.61 5.23 3.49
N ASP A 278 8.43 6.13 4.04
CA ASP A 278 8.17 7.57 4.14
C ASP A 278 9.03 8.30 3.10
N VAL A 279 8.41 9.14 2.29
CA VAL A 279 9.06 10.02 1.32
C VAL A 279 8.32 11.35 1.23
N GLY A 280 8.98 12.47 1.55
CA GLY A 280 8.31 13.77 1.64
C GLY A 280 7.14 13.78 2.63
N SER A 281 5.94 14.15 2.16
CA SER A 281 4.68 14.09 2.90
C SER A 281 3.94 12.76 2.74
N THR A 282 4.37 11.91 1.80
CA THR A 282 3.72 10.65 1.48
C THR A 282 4.29 9.51 2.32
N ARG A 283 3.39 8.68 2.83
CA ARG A 283 3.67 7.36 3.40
C ARG A 283 2.94 6.29 2.60
N PHE A 284 3.65 5.25 2.21
CA PHE A 284 3.05 4.14 1.47
C PHE A 284 3.52 2.78 1.97
N ALA A 285 2.71 1.76 1.75
CA ALA A 285 3.06 0.37 1.95
C ALA A 285 3.43 -0.29 0.62
N LEU A 286 4.46 -1.13 0.63
CA LEU A 286 4.91 -1.93 -0.50
C LEU A 286 5.14 -3.36 -0.04
N ALA A 287 4.45 -4.33 -0.64
CA ALA A 287 4.59 -5.75 -0.38
C ALA A 287 4.96 -6.50 -1.66
N VAL A 288 6.00 -7.32 -1.58
CA VAL A 288 6.45 -8.17 -2.69
C VAL A 288 6.63 -9.60 -2.19
N ALA A 289 6.05 -10.56 -2.89
CA ALA A 289 6.23 -11.97 -2.65
C ALA A 289 6.60 -12.68 -3.95
N MET A 290 7.70 -13.44 -3.93
CA MET A 290 8.19 -14.22 -5.06
C MET A 290 8.44 -15.67 -4.67
N LYS A 291 8.05 -16.59 -5.55
CA LYS A 291 8.34 -18.02 -5.47
C LYS A 291 8.89 -18.49 -6.82
N THR A 292 10.20 -18.66 -6.89
CA THR A 292 10.90 -19.10 -8.10
C THR A 292 11.30 -20.56 -8.03
N ASN A 293 11.76 -21.10 -9.15
CA ASN A 293 12.33 -22.45 -9.24
C ASN A 293 13.86 -22.46 -9.06
N LYS A 294 14.47 -21.29 -8.72
CA LYS A 294 15.88 -21.15 -8.45
C LYS A 294 16.15 -21.38 -6.96
N TYR A 295 16.90 -22.43 -6.67
CA TYR A 295 17.26 -22.77 -5.30
C TYR A 295 18.70 -22.31 -5.04
N TYR A 296 18.93 -21.67 -3.88
CA TYR A 296 20.23 -21.12 -3.45
C TYR A 296 20.83 -20.01 -4.32
N ASP A 297 20.11 -19.56 -5.36
CA ASP A 297 20.51 -18.45 -6.23
C ASP A 297 19.40 -17.40 -6.29
N ASN A 298 19.39 -16.52 -5.30
CA ASN A 298 18.39 -15.44 -5.14
C ASN A 298 18.93 -14.05 -5.52
N ALA A 299 20.09 -13.99 -6.19
CA ALA A 299 20.75 -12.72 -6.51
C ALA A 299 19.88 -11.80 -7.39
N ASN A 300 19.13 -12.41 -8.32
CA ASN A 300 18.19 -11.70 -9.19
C ASN A 300 17.00 -11.18 -8.41
N GLU A 301 16.39 -12.01 -7.57
CA GLU A 301 15.23 -11.65 -6.75
C GLU A 301 15.57 -10.52 -5.75
N LEU A 302 16.76 -10.58 -5.14
CA LEU A 302 17.25 -9.49 -4.29
C LEU A 302 17.50 -8.19 -5.08
N LYS A 303 17.96 -8.28 -6.34
CA LYS A 303 18.11 -7.10 -7.21
C LYS A 303 16.76 -6.51 -7.56
N VAL A 304 15.77 -7.35 -7.89
CA VAL A 304 14.38 -6.94 -8.16
C VAL A 304 13.79 -6.21 -6.96
N LEU A 305 13.93 -6.75 -5.74
CA LEU A 305 13.45 -6.10 -4.52
C LEU A 305 14.09 -4.72 -4.30
N ARG A 306 15.42 -4.61 -4.46
CA ARG A 306 16.13 -3.33 -4.30
C ARG A 306 15.67 -2.29 -5.32
N ASN A 307 15.60 -2.68 -6.59
CA ASN A 307 15.14 -1.79 -7.66
C ASN A 307 13.67 -1.37 -7.45
N MET A 308 12.81 -2.31 -7.04
CA MET A 308 11.41 -2.04 -6.77
C MET A 308 11.27 -0.96 -5.68
N GLY A 309 11.94 -1.13 -4.55
CA GLY A 309 11.90 -0.17 -3.45
C GLY A 309 12.42 1.20 -3.87
N GLU A 310 13.56 1.27 -4.57
CA GLU A 310 14.15 2.51 -5.07
C GLU A 310 13.22 3.24 -6.06
N ARG A 311 12.82 2.57 -7.14
CA ARG A 311 12.07 3.17 -8.24
C ARG A 311 10.66 3.60 -7.85
N VAL A 312 9.95 2.79 -7.04
CA VAL A 312 8.62 3.15 -6.53
C VAL A 312 8.72 4.37 -5.60
N THR A 313 9.73 4.40 -4.72
CA THR A 313 9.98 5.58 -3.85
C THR A 313 10.27 6.83 -4.66
N GLU A 314 11.06 6.73 -5.73
CA GLU A 314 11.34 7.86 -6.63
C GLU A 314 10.09 8.33 -7.39
N ALA A 315 9.18 7.43 -7.78
CA ALA A 315 7.91 7.80 -8.42
C ALA A 315 7.04 8.64 -7.47
N PHE A 316 6.85 8.21 -6.23
CA PHE A 316 6.16 9.00 -5.20
C PHE A 316 6.82 10.36 -4.95
N TYR A 317 8.15 10.41 -4.89
CA TYR A 317 8.88 11.68 -4.69
C TYR A 317 8.67 12.66 -5.85
N ARG A 318 8.62 12.18 -7.10
CA ARG A 318 8.33 13.02 -8.27
C ARG A 318 6.89 13.53 -8.27
N PHE A 319 5.96 12.73 -7.78
CA PHE A 319 4.55 13.13 -7.63
C PHE A 319 4.38 14.35 -6.73
N GLU A 320 5.18 14.46 -5.65
CA GLU A 320 5.14 15.58 -4.71
C GLU A 320 5.79 16.89 -5.23
N LYS A 321 6.51 16.85 -6.37
CA LYS A 321 7.24 18.01 -6.92
C LYS A 321 6.51 18.71 -8.04
#